data_df54a513a07278eab247d5ba8e6043e3
#
_entry.id   df54a513a07278eab247d5ba8e6043e3
#
_cell.length_a   1.000
_cell.length_b   1.000
_cell.length_c   1.000
_cell.angle_alpha   90.00
_cell.angle_beta   90.00
_cell.angle_gamma   90.00
#
_symmetry.space_group_name_H-M   'P 1'
#
loop_
_entity.id
_entity.type
_entity.pdbx_description
1 polymer ?
#
loop_
_entity_poly.entity_id
_entity_poly.type
_entity_poly.pdbx_seq_one_letter_code
_entity_poly.pdbx_strand_id
1 'polypeptide(L)'
;MFPQEDSIACRFFVMLAMLTALLGAPPAKAQAGDPVSGIWLTQAGDAKVRVSKCGAGICGVIVWLRDPISPTTGKPEVDDKNPHPALAKRPMIGLGLFSGMRPTGPNKWSGQIYNADDGQSYASNISLSGPDSLRVEGCVGAFCGGETWSRAGR
;
A
#
# COMPACT_ATOMS: atom_id res chain seq x y z
N MET A 1 1.92 -65.87 -63.05
CA MET A 1 0.47 -66.09 -63.08
C MET A 1 -0.11 -65.56 -61.81
N PHE A 2 -0.72 -64.46 -61.88
CA PHE A 2 -1.28 -63.68 -60.74
C PHE A 2 -2.75 -64.09 -60.58
N PRO A 3 -3.30 -63.96 -59.40
CA PRO A 3 -4.43 -63.09 -59.30
C PRO A 3 -4.33 -62.07 -58.10
N GLN A 4 -4.87 -61.03 -58.44
CA GLN A 4 -5.32 -59.82 -57.72
C GLN A 4 -6.37 -60.23 -56.68
N GLU A 5 -6.31 -59.67 -55.49
CA GLU A 5 -7.47 -59.52 -54.61
C GLU A 5 -7.52 -58.15 -53.91
N ASP A 6 -8.66 -57.59 -54.11
CA ASP A 6 -9.12 -56.30 -53.62
C ASP A 6 -9.13 -56.24 -52.10
N SER A 7 -8.68 -55.12 -51.54
CA SER A 7 -8.97 -54.78 -50.16
C SER A 7 -9.50 -53.35 -50.05
N ILE A 8 -10.80 -53.27 -50.30
CA ILE A 8 -11.64 -52.09 -49.95
C ILE A 8 -12.01 -52.26 -48.46
N ALA A 9 -11.09 -51.93 -47.58
CA ALA A 9 -11.40 -51.88 -46.14
C ALA A 9 -10.42 -51.12 -45.32
N CYS A 10 -10.11 -49.86 -45.70
CA CYS A 10 -9.33 -48.99 -44.80
C CYS A 10 -9.62 -47.49 -45.03
N ARG A 11 -10.87 -47.13 -45.24
CA ARG A 11 -11.29 -45.72 -45.46
C ARG A 11 -12.28 -45.19 -44.43
N PHE A 12 -12.48 -45.85 -43.30
CA PHE A 12 -13.48 -45.36 -42.31
C PHE A 12 -12.96 -45.16 -40.90
N PHE A 13 -11.67 -44.84 -40.69
CA PHE A 13 -11.16 -44.65 -39.34
C PHE A 13 -10.27 -43.40 -39.17
N VAL A 14 -10.52 -42.31 -39.90
CA VAL A 14 -9.81 -41.06 -39.68
C VAL A 14 -10.78 -39.89 -39.60
N MET A 15 -11.89 -40.07 -38.92
CA MET A 15 -12.78 -38.92 -38.63
C MET A 15 -13.37 -39.01 -37.24
N LEU A 16 -12.54 -39.09 -36.20
CA LEU A 16 -13.04 -38.85 -34.85
C LEU A 16 -11.86 -38.65 -33.88
N ALA A 17 -11.21 -37.53 -33.92
CA ALA A 17 -10.37 -37.03 -32.79
C ALA A 17 -9.95 -35.58 -32.99
N MET A 18 -10.90 -34.69 -33.24
CA MET A 18 -10.68 -33.28 -32.95
C MET A 18 -11.72 -32.80 -31.93
N LEU A 19 -11.67 -33.40 -30.76
CA LEU A 19 -12.30 -32.83 -29.57
C LEU A 19 -11.26 -31.88 -28.96
N THR A 20 -11.25 -30.64 -29.43
CA THR A 20 -10.45 -29.56 -28.86
C THR A 20 -10.90 -29.37 -27.42
N ALA A 21 -10.06 -29.80 -26.49
CA ALA A 21 -10.16 -29.43 -25.08
C ALA A 21 -9.97 -27.91 -24.97
N LEU A 22 -11.06 -27.16 -24.84
CA LEU A 22 -11.03 -25.81 -24.30
C LEU A 22 -10.61 -25.93 -22.83
N LEU A 23 -9.32 -25.96 -22.59
CA LEU A 23 -8.75 -25.71 -21.27
C LEU A 23 -9.04 -24.26 -20.92
N GLY A 24 -10.17 -24.04 -20.22
CA GLY A 24 -10.48 -22.77 -19.63
C GLY A 24 -9.34 -22.38 -18.70
N ALA A 25 -8.61 -21.30 -19.03
CA ALA A 25 -7.62 -20.72 -18.13
C ALA A 25 -8.33 -20.39 -16.80
N PRO A 26 -7.75 -20.76 -15.64
CA PRO A 26 -8.34 -20.38 -14.36
C PRO A 26 -8.42 -18.86 -14.29
N PRO A 27 -9.51 -18.28 -13.73
CA PRO A 27 -9.61 -16.85 -13.56
C PRO A 27 -8.40 -16.37 -12.76
N ALA A 28 -7.64 -15.44 -13.33
CA ALA A 28 -6.56 -14.77 -12.63
C ALA A 28 -7.19 -14.14 -11.37
N LYS A 29 -6.84 -14.66 -10.19
CA LYS A 29 -7.20 -14.01 -8.93
C LYS A 29 -6.56 -12.63 -8.97
N ALA A 30 -7.39 -11.59 -9.11
CA ALA A 30 -6.95 -10.23 -8.88
C ALA A 30 -6.31 -10.24 -7.48
N GLN A 31 -5.00 -9.97 -7.41
CA GLN A 31 -4.32 -9.82 -6.13
C GLN A 31 -4.99 -8.65 -5.44
N ALA A 32 -5.78 -8.94 -4.42
CA ALA A 32 -6.29 -7.92 -3.54
C ALA A 32 -5.06 -7.18 -3.00
N GLY A 33 -4.95 -5.88 -3.33
CA GLY A 33 -3.84 -5.06 -2.82
C GLY A 33 -3.78 -5.17 -1.31
N ASP A 34 -2.60 -4.92 -0.74
CA ASP A 34 -2.42 -4.91 0.71
C ASP A 34 -3.49 -4.01 1.34
N PRO A 35 -4.31 -4.50 2.29
CA PRO A 35 -5.44 -3.76 2.83
C PRO A 35 -5.05 -2.43 3.49
N VAL A 36 -3.81 -2.27 3.96
CA VAL A 36 -3.33 -0.99 4.53
C VAL A 36 -2.86 0.00 3.48
N SER A 37 -2.50 -0.47 2.28
CA SER A 37 -2.02 0.41 1.21
C SER A 37 -3.15 1.31 0.70
N GLY A 38 -2.81 2.59 0.49
CA GLY A 38 -3.77 3.59 0.00
C GLY A 38 -3.46 4.99 0.52
N ILE A 39 -4.41 5.89 0.31
CA ILE A 39 -4.35 7.27 0.80
C ILE A 39 -5.23 7.40 2.04
N TRP A 40 -4.65 7.95 3.08
CA TRP A 40 -5.28 8.11 4.38
C TRP A 40 -5.33 9.60 4.76
N LEU A 41 -6.50 10.07 5.19
CA LEU A 41 -6.71 11.42 5.70
C LEU A 41 -6.51 11.40 7.22
N THR A 42 -5.67 12.28 7.73
CA THR A 42 -5.47 12.49 9.17
C THR A 42 -6.79 12.81 9.89
N GLN A 43 -6.86 12.59 11.18
CA GLN A 43 -8.08 12.86 11.95
C GLN A 43 -8.47 14.35 11.91
N ALA A 44 -7.50 15.25 11.90
CA ALA A 44 -7.73 16.69 11.75
C ALA A 44 -8.14 17.09 10.32
N GLY A 45 -7.99 16.20 9.35
CA GLY A 45 -8.32 16.46 7.95
C GLY A 45 -7.35 17.43 7.26
N ASP A 46 -6.18 17.63 7.81
CA ASP A 46 -5.20 18.62 7.38
C ASP A 46 -4.13 18.03 6.44
N ALA A 47 -3.92 16.72 6.47
CA ALA A 47 -2.96 16.04 5.60
C ALA A 47 -3.51 14.72 5.04
N LYS A 48 -3.02 14.34 3.86
CA LYS A 48 -3.19 12.99 3.33
C LYS A 48 -1.85 12.30 3.26
N VAL A 49 -1.82 11.07 3.75
CA VAL A 49 -0.64 10.22 3.81
C VAL A 49 -0.84 9.01 2.90
N ARG A 50 0.10 8.79 1.99
CA ARG A 50 0.16 7.54 1.24
C ARG A 50 0.87 6.50 2.07
N VAL A 51 0.16 5.43 2.38
CA VAL A 51 0.74 4.23 3.01
C VAL A 51 0.94 3.17 1.94
N SER A 52 2.10 2.56 1.92
CA SER A 52 2.47 1.53 0.95
C SER A 52 3.43 0.52 1.57
N LYS A 53 3.55 -0.65 0.95
CA LYS A 53 4.61 -1.60 1.28
C LYS A 53 5.99 -1.01 0.95
N CYS A 54 6.93 -1.23 1.85
CA CYS A 54 8.35 -0.93 1.64
C CYS A 54 9.19 -2.02 2.30
N GLY A 55 9.80 -2.88 1.49
CA GLY A 55 10.47 -4.08 1.98
C GLY A 55 9.49 -5.02 2.69
N ALA A 56 9.85 -5.49 3.88
CA ALA A 56 9.01 -6.36 4.70
C ALA A 56 7.98 -5.61 5.57
N GLY A 57 7.93 -4.29 5.48
CA GLY A 57 7.07 -3.44 6.31
C GLY A 57 6.24 -2.47 5.49
N ILE A 58 5.79 -1.41 6.15
CA ILE A 58 5.06 -0.31 5.55
C ILE A 58 5.76 1.03 5.73
N CYS A 59 5.55 1.93 4.78
CA CYS A 59 6.02 3.31 4.77
C CYS A 59 4.85 4.26 4.59
N GLY A 60 4.95 5.46 5.15
CA GLY A 60 3.98 6.54 5.01
C GLY A 60 4.62 7.85 4.60
N VAL A 61 4.06 8.50 3.60
CA VAL A 61 4.56 9.77 3.03
C VAL A 61 3.42 10.75 2.88
N ILE A 62 3.61 12.01 3.31
CA ILE A 62 2.65 13.08 3.09
C ILE A 62 2.54 13.36 1.59
N VAL A 63 1.32 13.29 1.04
CA VAL A 63 1.07 13.52 -0.40
C VAL A 63 0.17 14.72 -0.66
N TRP A 64 -0.45 15.26 0.38
CA TRP A 64 -1.33 16.42 0.28
C TRP A 64 -1.47 17.09 1.64
N LEU A 65 -1.58 18.41 1.63
CA LEU A 65 -1.94 19.25 2.77
C LEU A 65 -3.18 20.09 2.42
N ARG A 66 -4.04 20.33 3.40
CA ARG A 66 -5.17 21.25 3.26
C ARG A 66 -4.68 22.67 2.99
N ASP A 67 -3.67 23.09 3.73
CA ASP A 67 -3.04 24.41 3.64
C ASP A 67 -1.57 24.23 3.22
N PRO A 68 -1.28 24.07 1.92
CA PRO A 68 0.05 23.73 1.44
C PRO A 68 1.00 24.93 1.37
N ILE A 69 0.47 26.14 1.56
CA ILE A 69 1.24 27.40 1.52
C ILE A 69 1.19 28.04 2.89
N SER A 70 2.36 28.34 3.44
CA SER A 70 2.49 29.03 4.71
C SER A 70 1.89 30.45 4.64
N PRO A 71 0.93 30.79 5.50
CA PRO A 71 0.34 32.13 5.53
C PRO A 71 1.34 33.20 5.96
N THR A 72 2.40 32.81 6.67
CA THR A 72 3.44 33.73 7.15
C THR A 72 4.45 34.06 6.07
N THR A 73 4.84 33.07 5.26
CA THR A 73 5.92 33.26 4.28
C THR A 73 5.45 33.35 2.84
N GLY A 74 4.21 32.93 2.54
CA GLY A 74 3.66 32.80 1.18
C GLY A 74 4.35 31.73 0.34
N LYS A 75 5.13 30.83 0.97
CA LYS A 75 5.88 29.74 0.32
C LYS A 75 5.30 28.39 0.72
N PRO A 76 5.61 27.30 -0.01
CA PRO A 76 5.22 25.95 0.41
C PRO A 76 5.64 25.66 1.85
N GLU A 77 4.76 24.95 2.57
CA GLU A 77 5.04 24.51 3.94
C GLU A 77 6.26 23.59 3.96
N VAL A 78 7.11 23.80 4.96
CA VAL A 78 8.34 23.06 5.20
C VAL A 78 8.34 22.47 6.61
N ASP A 79 9.21 21.51 6.84
CA ASP A 79 9.39 20.80 8.12
C ASP A 79 10.14 21.69 9.14
N ASP A 80 9.59 22.87 9.42
CA ASP A 80 10.25 23.97 10.18
C ASP A 80 10.52 23.63 11.65
N LYS A 81 9.85 22.60 12.20
CA LYS A 81 10.07 22.11 13.57
C LYS A 81 11.22 21.11 13.67
N ASN A 82 11.78 20.68 12.56
CA ASN A 82 12.87 19.72 12.57
C ASN A 82 14.10 20.32 13.30
N PRO A 83 14.67 19.61 14.30
CA PRO A 83 15.84 20.10 15.04
C PRO A 83 17.12 20.20 14.21
N HIS A 84 17.16 19.54 13.02
CA HIS A 84 18.29 19.64 12.11
C HIS A 84 18.05 20.74 11.07
N PRO A 85 18.84 21.84 11.06
CA PRO A 85 18.60 22.98 10.17
C PRO A 85 18.54 22.64 8.68
N ALA A 86 19.28 21.62 8.25
CA ALA A 86 19.28 21.16 6.86
C ALA A 86 17.94 20.48 6.49
N LEU A 87 17.30 19.81 7.43
CA LEU A 87 16.01 19.12 7.23
C LEU A 87 14.81 20.04 7.46
N ALA A 88 14.96 21.09 8.27
CA ALA A 88 13.92 22.09 8.54
C ALA A 88 13.43 22.84 7.29
N LYS A 89 14.18 22.76 6.19
CA LYS A 89 13.84 23.43 4.92
C LYS A 89 13.20 22.48 3.89
N ARG A 90 13.08 21.19 4.20
CA ARG A 90 12.49 20.22 3.27
C ARG A 90 10.98 20.43 3.17
N PRO A 91 10.39 20.25 1.99
CA PRO A 91 8.95 20.39 1.83
C PRO A 91 8.19 19.38 2.69
N MET A 92 7.04 19.78 3.24
CA MET A 92 6.10 18.88 3.93
C MET A 92 5.49 17.88 2.98
N ILE A 93 5.10 18.28 1.77
CA ILE A 93 4.67 17.33 0.75
C ILE A 93 5.87 16.51 0.26
N GLY A 94 5.79 15.19 0.37
CA GLY A 94 6.91 14.28 0.13
C GLY A 94 7.65 13.85 1.39
N LEU A 95 7.30 14.42 2.56
CA LEU A 95 7.90 14.05 3.84
C LEU A 95 7.50 12.64 4.25
N GLY A 96 8.49 11.79 4.51
CA GLY A 96 8.29 10.48 5.10
C GLY A 96 8.00 10.58 6.60
N LEU A 97 6.82 10.13 7.02
CA LEU A 97 6.43 10.08 8.43
C LEU A 97 6.93 8.80 9.10
N PHE A 98 6.93 7.70 8.39
CA PHE A 98 7.47 6.43 8.86
C PHE A 98 8.00 5.59 7.70
N SER A 99 8.98 4.75 8.00
CA SER A 99 9.64 3.88 7.02
C SER A 99 9.95 2.53 7.65
N GLY A 100 9.58 1.46 6.94
CA GLY A 100 9.93 0.10 7.36
C GLY A 100 9.29 -0.34 8.68
N MET A 101 8.09 0.15 9.01
CA MET A 101 7.36 -0.35 10.17
C MET A 101 7.05 -1.83 10.00
N ARG A 102 7.47 -2.64 10.96
CA ARG A 102 7.44 -4.11 10.88
C ARG A 102 6.08 -4.67 11.32
N PRO A 103 5.54 -5.68 10.62
CA PRO A 103 4.33 -6.34 11.05
C PRO A 103 4.57 -7.05 12.40
N THR A 104 3.61 -6.90 13.32
CA THR A 104 3.60 -7.50 14.66
C THR A 104 2.40 -8.44 14.87
N GLY A 105 1.54 -8.54 13.88
CA GLY A 105 0.36 -9.39 13.86
C GLY A 105 -0.54 -9.05 12.68
N PRO A 106 -1.67 -9.71 12.54
CA PRO A 106 -2.64 -9.38 11.49
C PRO A 106 -3.07 -7.92 11.57
N ASN A 107 -2.86 -7.17 10.47
CA ASN A 107 -3.24 -5.75 10.38
C ASN A 107 -2.58 -4.84 11.45
N LYS A 108 -1.41 -5.21 11.95
CA LYS A 108 -0.68 -4.45 12.97
C LYS A 108 0.79 -4.31 12.61
N TRP A 109 1.35 -3.13 12.85
CA TRP A 109 2.74 -2.78 12.59
C TRP A 109 3.30 -1.96 13.73
N SER A 110 4.60 -2.10 14.00
CA SER A 110 5.33 -1.28 14.97
C SER A 110 6.65 -0.79 14.40
N GLY A 111 7.10 0.35 14.89
CA GLY A 111 8.34 0.99 14.47
C GLY A 111 8.46 2.38 15.05
N GLN A 112 8.88 3.32 14.22
CA GLN A 112 8.96 4.73 14.59
C GLN A 112 8.16 5.59 13.62
N ILE A 113 7.57 6.66 14.16
CA ILE A 113 6.89 7.71 13.41
C ILE A 113 7.53 9.06 13.72
N TYR A 114 7.76 9.86 12.70
CA TYR A 114 8.15 11.25 12.82
C TYR A 114 6.90 12.12 12.91
N ASN A 115 6.83 12.96 13.94
CA ASN A 115 5.78 13.96 14.08
C ASN A 115 6.31 15.32 13.61
N ALA A 116 5.77 15.83 12.51
CA ALA A 116 6.19 17.09 11.95
C ALA A 116 5.69 18.31 12.73
N ASP A 117 4.70 18.16 13.61
CA ASP A 117 4.16 19.25 14.43
C ASP A 117 5.11 19.66 15.56
N ASP A 118 5.97 18.74 15.98
CA ASP A 118 6.96 19.00 17.03
C ASP A 118 8.41 18.67 16.64
N GLY A 119 8.62 18.09 15.46
CA GLY A 119 9.93 17.73 14.96
C GLY A 119 10.56 16.52 15.63
N GLN A 120 9.79 15.68 16.32
CA GLN A 120 10.27 14.54 17.10
C GLN A 120 9.86 13.21 16.49
N SER A 121 10.62 12.16 16.82
CA SER A 121 10.29 10.79 16.45
C SER A 121 9.87 9.99 17.68
N TYR A 122 8.82 9.19 17.52
CA TYR A 122 8.22 8.39 18.58
C TYR A 122 8.19 6.92 18.21
N ALA A 123 8.33 6.04 19.22
CA ALA A 123 7.89 4.65 19.04
C ALA A 123 6.43 4.66 18.63
N SER A 124 6.04 3.80 17.69
CA SER A 124 4.71 3.87 17.08
C SER A 124 4.13 2.50 16.84
N ASN A 125 2.81 2.43 17.03
CA ASN A 125 1.97 1.32 16.62
C ASN A 125 0.95 1.79 15.61
N ILE A 126 0.81 1.05 14.51
CA ILE A 126 -0.24 1.27 13.51
C ILE A 126 -1.10 0.02 13.46
N SER A 127 -2.41 0.18 13.43
CA SER A 127 -3.37 -0.92 13.29
C SER A 127 -4.53 -0.55 12.38
N LEU A 128 -4.84 -1.45 11.46
CA LEU A 128 -6.04 -1.35 10.62
C LEU A 128 -7.23 -1.90 11.39
N SER A 129 -8.12 -1.03 11.84
CA SER A 129 -9.30 -1.39 12.63
C SER A 129 -10.56 -1.63 11.78
N GLY A 130 -10.42 -1.54 10.46
CA GLY A 130 -11.48 -1.78 9.48
C GLY A 130 -10.98 -1.40 8.09
N PRO A 131 -11.78 -1.59 7.04
CA PRO A 131 -11.34 -1.33 5.66
C PRO A 131 -10.98 0.14 5.43
N ASP A 132 -11.57 1.06 6.19
CA ASP A 132 -11.44 2.51 6.01
C ASP A 132 -10.99 3.23 7.30
N SER A 133 -10.44 2.50 8.26
CA SER A 133 -10.02 3.05 9.56
C SER A 133 -8.63 2.55 9.94
N LEU A 134 -7.66 3.46 10.05
CA LEU A 134 -6.27 3.22 10.42
C LEU A 134 -5.95 3.97 11.72
N ARG A 135 -5.72 3.23 12.79
CA ARG A 135 -5.26 3.80 14.06
C ARG A 135 -3.76 3.99 14.01
N VAL A 136 -3.29 5.20 14.28
CA VAL A 136 -1.87 5.58 14.30
C VAL A 136 -1.53 6.15 15.68
N GLU A 137 -0.57 5.56 16.35
CA GLU A 137 -0.19 5.92 17.72
C GLU A 137 1.30 6.22 17.83
N GLY A 138 1.63 7.28 18.59
CA GLY A 138 2.96 7.55 19.08
C GLY A 138 3.04 7.24 20.58
N CYS A 139 4.17 6.71 21.04
CA CYS A 139 4.34 6.28 22.42
C CYS A 139 5.53 6.97 23.07
N VAL A 140 5.34 7.38 24.34
CA VAL A 140 6.40 7.86 25.25
C VAL A 140 6.41 6.92 26.46
N GLY A 141 7.44 6.10 26.57
CA GLY A 141 7.49 5.02 27.57
C GLY A 141 6.31 4.05 27.37
N ALA A 142 5.52 3.83 28.41
CA ALA A 142 4.36 2.95 28.40
C ALA A 142 3.05 3.66 27.92
N PHE A 143 3.09 4.95 27.71
CA PHE A 143 1.91 5.73 27.34
C PHE A 143 1.90 5.94 25.83
N CYS A 144 0.81 5.50 25.18
CA CYS A 144 0.58 5.71 23.75
C CYS A 144 -0.66 6.59 23.58
N GLY A 145 -0.52 7.59 22.73
CA GLY A 145 -1.63 8.42 22.25
C GLY A 145 -1.60 8.46 20.75
N GLY A 146 -2.72 8.80 20.13
CA GLY A 146 -2.75 8.88 18.68
C GLY A 146 -4.13 9.19 18.16
N GLU A 147 -4.28 9.04 16.84
CA GLU A 147 -5.45 9.43 16.09
C GLU A 147 -5.89 8.32 15.13
N THR A 148 -7.09 8.46 14.61
CA THR A 148 -7.64 7.54 13.61
C THR A 148 -7.72 8.25 12.27
N TRP A 149 -7.01 7.70 11.29
CA TRP A 149 -7.07 8.17 9.92
C TRP A 149 -8.16 7.46 9.14
N SER A 150 -8.84 8.20 8.29
CA SER A 150 -9.88 7.66 7.40
C SER A 150 -9.34 7.45 5.99
N ARG A 151 -9.81 6.41 5.31
CA ARG A 151 -9.39 6.14 3.94
C ARG A 151 -9.91 7.22 3.00
N ALA A 152 -9.02 7.83 2.23
CA ALA A 152 -9.32 8.88 1.25
C ALA A 152 -9.11 8.42 -0.20
N GLY A 153 -8.54 7.24 -0.42
CA GLY A 153 -8.30 6.66 -1.74
C GLY A 153 -7.50 5.35 -1.68
N ARG A 154 -7.47 4.63 -2.80
CA ARG A 154 -6.71 3.38 -2.99
C ARG A 154 -5.65 3.55 -4.05
#